data_79d0f8493bc7e6dbb94f46d1292672b5
#
_entry.id   79d0f8493bc7e6dbb94f46d1292672b5
#
_cell.length_a   1.000
_cell.length_b   1.000
_cell.length_c   1.000
_cell.angle_alpha   90.00
_cell.angle_beta   90.00
_cell.angle_gamma   90.00
#
_symmetry.space_group_name_H-M   'P 1'
#
loop_
_entity.id
_entity.type
_entity.pdbx_description
1 polymer ?
#
loop_
_entity_poly.entity_id
_entity_poly.type
_entity_poly.pdbx_seq_one_letter_code
_entity_poly.pdbx_strand_id
1 'polypeptide(L)'
;MFVIIKSAKKTPAGVVGYWERDWDDQKVWEVGWSVLPDYQRQGIVTAATRLLIAFVTKLKSHRYIFSYPSINNNPSNAICRKLGFTLIGDRNFEYPPGKVLHCNIWRLDLLQIS
;
A
#
# COMPACT_ATOMS: atom_id res chain seq x y z
N MET A 1 3.58 1.06 11.37
CA MET A 1 4.65 2.10 11.28
C MET A 1 4.40 3.01 10.10
N PHE A 2 4.60 4.31 10.29
CA PHE A 2 4.43 5.30 9.23
C PHE A 2 5.75 6.01 8.97
N VAL A 3 6.02 6.29 7.70
CA VAL A 3 7.23 6.98 7.27
C VAL A 3 6.80 8.20 6.46
N ILE A 4 7.36 9.36 6.80
CA ILE A 4 7.09 10.59 6.05
C ILE A 4 7.93 10.57 4.78
N ILE A 5 7.28 10.83 3.64
CA ILE A 5 7.94 10.96 2.35
C ILE A 5 8.27 12.43 2.15
N LYS A 6 9.54 12.73 1.84
CA LYS A 6 9.97 14.09 1.57
C LYS A 6 10.28 14.27 0.08
N SER A 7 9.98 15.46 -0.43
CA SER A 7 10.35 15.84 -1.79
C SER A 7 11.87 16.05 -1.91
N ALA A 8 12.35 16.26 -3.13
CA ALA A 8 13.75 16.58 -3.38
C ALA A 8 14.23 17.82 -2.60
N LYS A 9 13.34 18.75 -2.30
CA LYS A 9 13.62 19.95 -1.48
C LYS A 9 13.47 19.68 0.00
N LYS A 10 13.31 18.40 0.41
CA LYS A 10 13.12 17.96 1.81
C LYS A 10 11.86 18.52 2.45
N THR A 11 10.87 18.89 1.65
CA THR A 11 9.55 19.30 2.12
C THR A 11 8.66 18.06 2.25
N PRO A 12 7.85 17.91 3.30
CA PRO A 12 6.93 16.79 3.42
C PRO A 12 6.00 16.71 2.21
N ALA A 13 5.97 15.55 1.56
CA ALA A 13 5.16 15.32 0.36
C ALA A 13 4.05 14.31 0.58
N GLY A 14 4.18 13.47 1.60
CA GLY A 14 3.18 12.45 1.88
C GLY A 14 3.66 11.50 2.96
N VAL A 15 2.94 10.40 3.10
CA VAL A 15 3.25 9.37 4.09
C VAL A 15 2.98 8.00 3.50
N VAL A 16 3.81 7.02 3.85
CA VAL A 16 3.57 5.61 3.58
C VAL A 16 3.65 4.86 4.90
N GLY A 17 2.81 3.87 5.08
CA GLY A 17 2.79 3.08 6.30
C GLY A 17 2.55 1.61 6.04
N TYR A 18 2.91 0.79 7.02
CA TYR A 18 2.60 -0.63 7.01
C TYR A 18 2.22 -1.06 8.41
N TRP A 19 1.37 -2.08 8.48
CA TRP A 19 0.89 -2.65 9.76
C TRP A 19 0.43 -4.07 9.54
N GLU A 20 0.34 -4.83 10.64
CA GLU A 20 -0.19 -6.18 10.59
C GLU A 20 -1.71 -6.15 10.46
N ARG A 21 -2.23 -7.14 9.77
CA ARG A 21 -3.66 -7.33 9.59
C ARG A 21 -3.98 -8.82 9.55
N ASP A 22 -5.17 -9.18 10.02
CA ASP A 22 -5.71 -10.51 9.83
C ASP A 22 -6.45 -10.56 8.49
N TRP A 23 -6.17 -11.59 7.72
CA TRP A 23 -6.82 -11.84 6.44
C TRP A 23 -7.06 -13.33 6.28
N ASP A 24 -8.34 -13.74 6.27
CA ASP A 24 -8.74 -15.14 6.12
C ASP A 24 -7.93 -16.07 7.03
N ASP A 25 -7.92 -15.76 8.35
CA ASP A 25 -7.23 -16.51 9.41
C ASP A 25 -5.70 -16.53 9.29
N GLN A 26 -5.14 -15.60 8.52
CA GLN A 26 -3.70 -15.49 8.32
C GLN A 26 -3.23 -14.09 8.68
N LYS A 27 -2.05 -13.97 9.30
CA LYS A 27 -1.42 -12.68 9.53
C LYS A 27 -0.73 -12.24 8.24
N VAL A 28 -1.01 -11.01 7.83
CA VAL A 28 -0.42 -10.41 6.64
C VAL A 28 0.01 -8.98 6.96
N TRP A 29 0.81 -8.40 6.08
CA TRP A 29 1.09 -6.97 6.10
C TRP A 29 0.05 -6.24 5.27
N GLU A 30 -0.31 -5.05 5.71
CA GLU A 30 -1.06 -4.10 4.89
C GLU A 30 -0.20 -2.86 4.70
N VAL A 31 -0.19 -2.30 3.49
CA VAL A 31 0.49 -1.05 3.18
C VAL A 31 -0.52 -0.02 2.71
N GLY A 32 -0.33 1.22 3.14
CA GLY A 32 -1.13 2.34 2.70
C GLY A 32 -0.28 3.58 2.52
N TRP A 33 -0.78 4.53 1.75
CA TRP A 33 -0.07 5.77 1.45
C TRP A 33 -1.04 6.92 1.25
N SER A 34 -0.50 8.12 1.43
CA SER A 34 -1.19 9.36 1.13
C SER A 34 -0.17 10.35 0.60
N VAL A 35 -0.52 11.09 -0.43
CA VAL A 35 0.37 12.06 -1.07
C VAL A 35 -0.34 13.39 -1.18
N LEU A 36 0.34 14.46 -0.79
CA LEU A 36 -0.18 15.80 -0.96
C LEU A 36 -0.39 16.11 -2.45
N PRO A 37 -1.47 16.85 -2.80
CA PRO A 37 -1.82 17.08 -4.20
C PRO A 37 -0.67 17.59 -5.08
N ASP A 38 0.17 18.48 -4.53
CA ASP A 38 1.28 19.07 -5.29
C ASP A 38 2.38 18.08 -5.65
N TYR A 39 2.39 16.91 -5.03
CA TYR A 39 3.42 15.90 -5.20
C TYR A 39 2.90 14.62 -5.85
N GLN A 40 1.65 14.60 -6.25
CA GLN A 40 1.07 13.44 -6.94
C GLN A 40 1.65 13.30 -8.35
N ARG A 41 1.64 12.06 -8.85
CA ARG A 41 2.08 11.72 -10.22
C ARG A 41 3.56 11.97 -10.50
N GLN A 42 4.39 12.04 -9.45
CA GLN A 42 5.83 12.24 -9.59
C GLN A 42 6.64 10.98 -9.28
N GLY A 43 5.97 9.86 -9.05
CA GLY A 43 6.65 8.61 -8.71
C GLY A 43 7.21 8.56 -7.29
N ILE A 44 6.96 9.57 -6.48
CA ILE A 44 7.49 9.68 -5.12
C ILE A 44 6.99 8.53 -4.24
N VAL A 45 5.68 8.27 -4.26
CA VAL A 45 5.09 7.18 -3.46
C VAL A 45 5.59 5.83 -3.94
N THR A 46 5.64 5.62 -5.24
CA THR A 46 6.10 4.35 -5.81
C THR A 46 7.53 4.06 -5.35
N ALA A 47 8.41 5.04 -5.43
CA ALA A 47 9.80 4.89 -4.99
C ALA A 47 9.90 4.61 -3.48
N ALA A 48 9.19 5.39 -2.66
CA ALA A 48 9.19 5.22 -1.22
C ALA A 48 8.62 3.86 -0.81
N THR A 49 7.54 3.43 -1.47
CA THR A 49 6.91 2.15 -1.16
C THR A 49 7.78 0.97 -1.58
N ARG A 50 8.56 1.08 -2.66
CA ARG A 50 9.54 0.05 -3.02
C ARG A 50 10.56 -0.16 -1.92
N LEU A 51 11.06 0.93 -1.33
CA LEU A 51 12.03 0.85 -0.23
C LEU A 51 11.39 0.21 1.00
N LEU A 52 10.15 0.57 1.30
CA LEU A 52 9.41 0.00 2.42
C LEU A 52 9.17 -1.49 2.22
N ILE A 53 8.79 -1.92 1.02
CA ILE A 53 8.58 -3.34 0.69
C ILE A 53 9.89 -4.12 0.88
N ALA A 54 11.01 -3.56 0.43
CA ALA A 54 12.31 -4.20 0.61
C ALA A 54 12.64 -4.39 2.10
N PHE A 55 12.34 -3.38 2.92
CA PHE A 55 12.52 -3.45 4.38
C PHE A 55 11.63 -4.54 4.99
N VAL A 56 10.33 -4.51 4.67
CA VAL A 56 9.35 -5.45 5.22
C VAL A 56 9.67 -6.89 4.80
N THR A 57 10.16 -7.08 3.59
CA THR A 57 10.57 -8.40 3.10
C THR A 57 11.67 -9.00 3.96
N LYS A 58 12.60 -8.18 4.44
CA LYS A 58 13.71 -8.63 5.31
C LYS A 58 13.24 -9.07 6.70
N LEU A 59 12.08 -8.62 7.14
CA LEU A 59 11.53 -9.03 8.44
C LEU A 59 11.13 -10.50 8.46
N LYS A 60 10.77 -11.07 7.31
CA LYS A 60 10.39 -12.47 7.13
C LYS A 60 9.27 -12.95 8.06
N SER A 61 8.43 -12.01 8.52
CA SER A 61 7.35 -12.32 9.46
C SER A 61 6.11 -12.85 8.77
N HIS A 62 5.78 -12.30 7.60
CA HIS A 62 4.57 -12.66 6.86
C HIS A 62 4.88 -12.81 5.38
N ARG A 63 4.16 -13.70 4.73
CA ARG A 63 4.37 -14.01 3.31
C ARG A 63 3.82 -12.93 2.39
N TYR A 64 2.69 -12.33 2.76
CA TYR A 64 1.97 -11.43 1.86
C TYR A 64 1.90 -10.01 2.40
N ILE A 65 1.89 -9.07 1.48
CA ILE A 65 1.55 -7.69 1.76
C ILE A 65 0.35 -7.32 0.88
N PHE A 66 -0.66 -6.70 1.49
CA PHE A 66 -1.90 -6.30 0.82
C PHE A 66 -2.03 -4.79 0.76
N SER A 67 -2.79 -4.32 -0.22
CA SER A 67 -3.26 -2.94 -0.29
C SER A 67 -4.71 -2.92 -0.78
N TYR A 68 -5.52 -2.04 -0.20
CA TYR A 68 -6.97 -2.02 -0.43
C TYR A 68 -7.47 -0.65 -0.88
N PRO A 69 -7.02 -0.13 -2.01
CA PRO A 69 -7.54 1.14 -2.50
C PRO A 69 -8.98 1.01 -2.97
N SER A 70 -9.76 2.08 -2.80
CA SER A 70 -11.11 2.14 -3.40
C SER A 70 -11.03 1.85 -4.90
N ILE A 71 -12.04 1.17 -5.44
CA ILE A 71 -12.09 0.85 -6.87
C ILE A 71 -12.02 2.11 -7.74
N ASN A 72 -12.44 3.25 -7.22
CA ASN A 72 -12.44 4.53 -7.94
C ASN A 72 -11.15 5.33 -7.77
N ASN A 73 -10.23 4.86 -6.94
CA ASN A 73 -8.96 5.55 -6.71
C ASN A 73 -7.93 5.12 -7.76
N ASN A 74 -8.06 5.68 -8.96
CA ASN A 74 -7.21 5.32 -10.08
C ASN A 74 -5.70 5.48 -9.79
N PRO A 75 -5.24 6.59 -9.16
CA PRO A 75 -3.83 6.73 -8.86
C PRO A 75 -3.28 5.63 -7.95
N SER A 76 -4.00 5.27 -6.89
CA SER A 76 -3.55 4.22 -5.96
C SER A 76 -3.56 2.85 -6.61
N ASN A 77 -4.58 2.54 -7.42
CA ASN A 77 -4.61 1.28 -8.16
C ASN A 77 -3.46 1.18 -9.17
N ALA A 78 -3.10 2.30 -9.82
CA ALA A 78 -1.96 2.33 -10.72
C ALA A 78 -0.63 2.09 -9.98
N ILE A 79 -0.50 2.63 -8.78
CA ILE A 79 0.69 2.40 -7.94
C ILE A 79 0.82 0.92 -7.59
N CYS A 80 -0.27 0.28 -7.17
CA CYS A 80 -0.26 -1.16 -6.89
C CYS A 80 0.22 -1.97 -8.10
N ARG A 81 -0.28 -1.62 -9.28
CA ARG A 81 0.12 -2.30 -10.52
C ARG A 81 1.61 -2.10 -10.81
N LYS A 82 2.10 -0.87 -10.67
CA LYS A 82 3.51 -0.56 -10.90
C LYS A 82 4.43 -1.26 -9.92
N LEU A 83 3.98 -1.47 -8.68
CA LEU A 83 4.76 -2.16 -7.66
C LEU A 83 4.77 -3.68 -7.83
N GLY A 84 4.01 -4.20 -8.77
CA GLY A 84 3.98 -5.64 -9.04
C GLY A 84 2.95 -6.41 -8.21
N PHE A 85 2.03 -5.72 -7.55
CA PHE A 85 0.92 -6.38 -6.86
C PHE A 85 0.00 -7.05 -7.87
N THR A 86 -0.63 -8.14 -7.45
CA THR A 86 -1.63 -8.85 -8.24
C THR A 86 -3.02 -8.49 -7.73
N LEU A 87 -3.93 -8.12 -8.62
CA LEU A 87 -5.31 -7.89 -8.26
C LEU A 87 -6.00 -9.24 -8.09
N ILE A 88 -6.43 -9.56 -6.85
CA ILE A 88 -7.03 -10.86 -6.55
C ILE A 88 -8.53 -10.80 -6.34
N GLY A 89 -9.12 -9.62 -6.32
CA GLY A 89 -10.57 -9.46 -6.16
C GLY A 89 -10.92 -8.07 -5.69
N ASP A 90 -12.14 -7.96 -5.21
CA ASP A 90 -12.66 -6.73 -4.65
C ASP A 90 -13.68 -7.11 -3.56
N ARG A 91 -13.92 -6.19 -2.64
CA ARG A 91 -14.77 -6.47 -1.47
C ARG A 91 -15.25 -5.16 -0.87
N ASN A 92 -16.43 -5.19 -0.23
CA ASN A 92 -16.90 -4.07 0.57
C ASN A 92 -16.23 -4.10 1.95
N PHE A 93 -15.77 -2.94 2.40
CA PHE A 93 -15.23 -2.74 3.74
C PHE A 93 -16.03 -1.65 4.43
N GLU A 94 -16.31 -1.84 5.71
CA GLU A 94 -16.95 -0.81 6.53
C GLU A 94 -15.89 -0.05 7.31
N TYR A 95 -15.59 1.19 6.86
CA TYR A 95 -14.63 2.05 7.52
C TYR A 95 -14.80 3.50 7.08
N PRO A 96 -14.98 4.47 8.00
CA PRO A 96 -15.27 4.24 9.42
C PRO A 96 -16.62 3.53 9.61
N PRO A 97 -16.96 3.07 10.83
CA PRO A 97 -18.23 2.38 11.09
C PRO A 97 -19.41 3.15 10.52
N GLY A 98 -20.31 2.44 9.82
CA GLY A 98 -21.46 3.03 9.15
C GLY A 98 -21.20 3.50 7.72
N LYS A 99 -19.95 3.50 7.26
CA LYS A 99 -19.60 3.86 5.89
C LYS A 99 -18.98 2.68 5.16
N VAL A 100 -19.59 2.28 4.05
CA VAL A 100 -19.10 1.15 3.26
C VAL A 100 -18.31 1.68 2.05
N LEU A 101 -17.09 1.15 1.88
CA LEU A 101 -16.24 1.42 0.73
C LEU A 101 -16.02 0.13 -0.05
N HIS A 102 -16.20 0.18 -1.36
CA HIS A 102 -15.85 -0.94 -2.22
C HIS A 102 -14.41 -0.79 -2.68
N CYS A 103 -13.56 -1.74 -2.30
CA CYS A 103 -12.13 -1.66 -2.53
C CYS A 103 -11.62 -2.84 -3.35
N ASN A 104 -10.61 -2.57 -4.17
CA ASN A 104 -9.83 -3.61 -4.80
C ASN A 104 -8.91 -4.27 -3.77
N ILE A 105 -8.61 -5.54 -3.98
CA ILE A 105 -7.70 -6.30 -3.13
C ILE A 105 -6.45 -6.61 -3.95
N TRP A 106 -5.36 -5.93 -3.64
CA TRP A 106 -4.06 -6.14 -4.27
C TRP A 106 -3.15 -6.90 -3.32
N ARG A 107 -2.45 -7.88 -3.84
CA ARG A 107 -1.57 -8.75 -3.05
C ARG A 107 -0.20 -8.87 -3.68
N LEU A 108 0.83 -8.79 -2.85
CA LEU A 108 2.21 -9.04 -3.26
C LEU A 108 2.74 -10.23 -2.45
N ASP A 109 3.27 -11.23 -3.14
CA ASP A 109 3.87 -12.40 -2.51
C ASP A 109 5.36 -12.12 -2.28
N LEU A 110 5.74 -11.93 -1.01
CA LEU A 110 7.09 -11.55 -0.65
C LEU A 110 8.11 -12.68 -0.88
N LEU A 111 7.65 -13.92 -1.02
CA LEU A 111 8.54 -15.04 -1.35
C LEU A 111 8.96 -15.04 -2.83
N GLN A 112 8.24 -14.34 -3.69
CA GLN A 112 8.53 -14.26 -5.11
C GLN A 112 9.37 -13.04 -5.49
N ILE A 113 9.68 -12.20 -4.51
CA ILE A 113 10.57 -11.06 -4.67
C ILE A 113 11.96 -11.49 -4.23
N SER A 114 12.86 -11.63 -5.16
CA SER A 114 14.23 -12.00 -4.84
C SER A 114 15.19 -10.87 -5.16
#